data_8d978f58f113ea3f6c697ae6c99c2533
#
_entry.id   8d978f58f113ea3f6c697ae6c99c2533
#
_cell.length_a   1.000
_cell.length_b   1.000
_cell.length_c   1.000
_cell.angle_alpha   90.00
_cell.angle_beta   90.00
_cell.angle_gamma   90.00
#
_symmetry.space_group_name_H-M   'P 1'
#
loop_
_entity.id
_entity.type
_entity.pdbx_description
1 polymer ?
#
loop_
_entity_poly.entity_id
_entity_poly.type
_entity_poly.pdbx_seq_one_letter_code
_entity_poly.pdbx_strand_id
1 'polypeptide(L)'
;MPIDISADALRAAARGLAREFPRLRVVPVIGDFSRPIDIPVRRGLPSVVYFPGSTIGNLTPEEAHAFLSMSRGVAARMLVGVDLKKDPAVLHAAYNDAAGVTAAFNLNLLARINRELGADFDPRRFRHYAFYNPAAGRIEMHLVALEAHSVRLGRHRFAFAEGETIHTENSYKYSPGEFTGLAAQAGFRGTRVWTDRRGLFALFGLTA
;
A
#
# COMPACT_ATOMS: atom_id res chain seq x y z
N MET A 1 14.35 -8.50 9.38
CA MET A 1 13.30 -9.53 9.17
C MET A 1 12.30 -8.95 8.20
N PRO A 2 12.31 -9.33 6.92
CA PRO A 2 11.25 -8.97 5.98
C PRO A 2 9.97 -9.75 6.29
N ILE A 3 8.83 -9.08 6.17
CA ILE A 3 7.50 -9.63 6.46
C ILE A 3 6.64 -9.44 5.22
N ASP A 4 6.00 -10.49 4.74
CA ASP A 4 5.07 -10.45 3.62
C ASP A 4 4.11 -11.64 3.69
N ILE A 5 2.90 -11.46 3.16
CA ILE A 5 1.91 -12.52 3.03
C ILE A 5 2.26 -13.50 1.89
N SER A 6 2.99 -13.04 0.87
CA SER A 6 3.41 -13.84 -0.27
C SER A 6 4.72 -14.59 0.06
N ALA A 7 4.61 -15.88 0.33
CA ALA A 7 5.76 -16.73 0.63
C ALA A 7 6.81 -16.73 -0.50
N ASP A 8 6.39 -16.69 -1.76
CA ASP A 8 7.31 -16.75 -2.90
C ASP A 8 8.05 -15.44 -3.11
N ALA A 9 7.34 -14.29 -3.03
CA ALA A 9 7.95 -12.96 -3.09
C ALA A 9 8.95 -12.78 -1.94
N LEU A 10 8.54 -13.17 -0.72
CA LEU A 10 9.37 -13.08 0.47
C LEU A 10 10.65 -13.92 0.36
N ARG A 11 10.55 -15.16 -0.12
CA ARG A 11 11.71 -16.04 -0.35
C ARG A 11 12.64 -15.49 -1.41
N ALA A 12 12.10 -14.94 -2.50
CA ALA A 12 12.90 -14.32 -3.55
C ALA A 12 13.68 -13.10 -3.02
N ALA A 13 12.99 -12.20 -2.30
CA ALA A 13 13.60 -11.03 -1.67
C ALA A 13 14.68 -11.42 -0.64
N ALA A 14 14.40 -12.40 0.21
CA ALA A 14 15.34 -12.88 1.21
C ALA A 14 16.62 -13.47 0.58
N ARG A 15 16.48 -14.26 -0.50
CA ARG A 15 17.64 -14.79 -1.25
C ARG A 15 18.43 -13.66 -1.92
N GLY A 16 17.78 -12.66 -2.47
CA GLY A 16 18.42 -11.48 -3.04
C GLY A 16 19.27 -10.74 -2.02
N LEU A 17 18.66 -10.38 -0.90
CA LEU A 17 19.34 -9.70 0.21
C LEU A 17 20.52 -10.50 0.78
N ALA A 18 20.38 -11.82 0.97
CA ALA A 18 21.44 -12.65 1.48
C ALA A 18 22.65 -12.75 0.53
N ARG A 19 22.41 -12.68 -0.79
CA ARG A 19 23.49 -12.65 -1.80
C ARG A 19 24.19 -11.29 -1.87
N GLU A 20 23.43 -10.23 -1.85
CA GLU A 20 23.96 -8.86 -1.96
C GLU A 20 24.66 -8.41 -0.68
N PHE A 21 24.14 -8.85 0.47
CA PHE A 21 24.66 -8.50 1.79
C PHE A 21 24.99 -9.74 2.63
N PRO A 22 26.14 -10.43 2.39
CA PRO A 22 26.47 -11.70 3.06
C PRO A 22 26.61 -11.63 4.59
N ARG A 23 26.84 -10.42 5.13
CA ARG A 23 26.91 -10.19 6.58
C ARG A 23 25.52 -9.97 7.21
N LEU A 24 24.48 -9.77 6.40
CA LEU A 24 23.13 -9.52 6.87
C LEU A 24 22.45 -10.85 7.21
N ARG A 25 22.03 -11.00 8.46
CA ARG A 25 21.17 -12.13 8.83
C ARG A 25 19.74 -11.83 8.41
N VAL A 26 19.28 -12.44 7.33
CA VAL A 26 17.92 -12.32 6.84
C VAL A 26 17.05 -13.42 7.45
N VAL A 27 15.99 -13.06 8.15
CA VAL A 27 15.02 -13.98 8.74
C VAL A 27 13.63 -13.60 8.18
N PRO A 28 13.15 -14.27 7.11
CA PRO A 28 11.84 -13.99 6.55
C PRO A 28 10.72 -14.50 7.46
N VAL A 29 9.65 -13.71 7.60
CA VAL A 29 8.46 -14.03 8.38
C VAL A 29 7.23 -13.93 7.46
N ILE A 30 6.53 -15.05 7.24
CA ILE A 30 5.29 -15.05 6.48
C ILE A 30 4.18 -14.57 7.40
N GLY A 31 3.50 -13.50 7.04
CA GLY A 31 2.43 -12.93 7.84
C GLY A 31 1.79 -11.72 7.21
N ASP A 32 0.58 -11.43 7.66
CA ASP A 32 -0.17 -10.24 7.31
C ASP A 32 0.21 -9.12 8.29
N PHE A 33 0.96 -8.13 7.81
CA PHE A 33 1.43 -7.01 8.65
C PHE A 33 0.30 -6.11 9.18
N SER A 34 -0.92 -6.24 8.63
CA SER A 34 -2.10 -5.53 9.15
C SER A 34 -2.65 -6.15 10.45
N ARG A 35 -2.13 -7.29 10.87
CA ARG A 35 -2.53 -8.04 12.06
C ARG A 35 -1.35 -8.25 13.00
N PRO A 36 -1.60 -8.50 14.29
CA PRO A 36 -0.53 -8.89 15.20
C PRO A 36 0.21 -10.13 14.70
N ILE A 37 1.53 -10.00 14.58
CA ILE A 37 2.43 -11.11 14.17
C ILE A 37 3.35 -11.39 15.36
N ASP A 38 3.54 -12.66 15.67
CA ASP A 38 4.58 -13.08 16.61
C ASP A 38 5.95 -12.95 15.92
N ILE A 39 6.63 -11.83 16.22
CA ILE A 39 7.94 -11.53 15.66
C ILE A 39 9.00 -11.98 16.67
N PRO A 40 9.93 -12.86 16.28
CA PRO A 40 10.98 -13.34 17.17
C PRO A 40 12.00 -12.24 17.47
N VAL A 41 11.61 -11.25 18.24
CA VAL A 41 12.46 -10.11 18.64
C VAL A 41 13.48 -10.60 19.68
N ARG A 42 14.76 -10.36 19.43
CA ARG A 42 15.80 -10.63 20.42
C ARG A 42 15.74 -9.58 21.54
N ARG A 43 15.49 -10.02 22.75
CA ARG A 43 15.56 -9.15 23.93
C ARG A 43 16.94 -8.49 24.05
N GLY A 44 16.96 -7.20 24.37
CA GLY A 44 18.19 -6.43 24.57
C GLY A 44 18.83 -5.84 23.33
N LEU A 45 18.30 -6.12 22.12
CA LEU A 45 18.74 -5.45 20.90
C LEU A 45 17.78 -4.35 20.49
N PRO A 46 18.27 -3.17 20.05
CA PRO A 46 17.42 -2.14 19.49
C PRO A 46 16.74 -2.65 18.22
N SER A 47 15.42 -2.48 18.15
CA SER A 47 14.63 -2.85 16.99
C SER A 47 14.03 -1.60 16.32
N VAL A 48 13.88 -1.67 15.01
CA VAL A 48 13.26 -0.62 14.19
C VAL A 48 12.27 -1.28 13.24
N VAL A 49 11.05 -0.77 13.18
CA VAL A 49 10.13 -1.10 12.10
C VAL A 49 10.51 -0.26 10.89
N TYR A 50 10.71 -0.91 9.74
CA TYR A 50 11.04 -0.24 8.47
C TYR A 50 9.92 -0.46 7.46
N PHE A 51 9.21 0.63 7.09
CA PHE A 51 8.03 0.60 6.24
C PHE A 51 8.10 1.74 5.18
N PRO A 52 8.99 1.62 4.18
CA PRO A 52 9.45 2.76 3.40
C PRO A 52 8.61 3.12 2.17
N GLY A 53 7.81 2.19 1.64
CA GLY A 53 7.21 2.26 0.29
C GLY A 53 5.88 3.02 0.20
N SER A 54 5.51 3.83 1.19
CA SER A 54 4.19 4.49 1.27
C SER A 54 3.00 3.55 1.26
N THR A 55 3.20 2.27 1.52
CA THR A 55 2.13 1.27 1.65
C THR A 55 1.12 1.65 2.74
N ILE A 56 1.53 2.48 3.70
CA ILE A 56 0.63 3.04 4.71
C ILE A 56 -0.51 3.88 4.09
N GLY A 57 -0.31 4.42 2.89
CA GLY A 57 -1.35 5.12 2.14
C GLY A 57 -2.48 4.20 1.64
N ASN A 58 -2.27 2.90 1.59
CA ASN A 58 -3.31 1.94 1.20
C ASN A 58 -4.22 1.55 2.37
N LEU A 59 -3.87 1.98 3.58
CA LEU A 59 -4.68 1.82 4.79
C LEU A 59 -5.59 3.02 4.98
N THR A 60 -6.81 2.80 5.48
CA THR A 60 -7.63 3.92 5.96
C THR A 60 -6.93 4.63 7.12
N PRO A 61 -7.29 5.88 7.47
CA PRO A 61 -6.69 6.56 8.62
C PRO A 61 -6.77 5.75 9.92
N GLU A 62 -7.88 5.05 10.15
CA GLU A 62 -8.10 4.18 11.29
C GLU A 62 -7.18 2.95 11.28
N GLU A 63 -7.05 2.32 10.10
CA GLU A 63 -6.13 1.18 9.91
C GLU A 63 -4.67 1.61 10.02
N ALA A 64 -4.31 2.78 9.49
CA ALA A 64 -2.98 3.35 9.60
C ALA A 64 -2.63 3.66 11.07
N HIS A 65 -3.58 4.23 11.84
CA HIS A 65 -3.42 4.44 13.28
C HIS A 65 -3.21 3.11 14.02
N ALA A 66 -4.03 2.09 13.73
CA ALA A 66 -3.91 0.76 14.33
C ALA A 66 -2.55 0.12 14.00
N PHE A 67 -2.10 0.21 12.75
CA PHE A 67 -0.80 -0.27 12.31
C PHE A 67 0.37 0.43 13.02
N LEU A 68 0.32 1.75 13.15
CA LEU A 68 1.33 2.53 13.88
C LEU A 68 1.37 2.13 15.37
N SER A 69 0.20 1.99 16.01
CA SER A 69 0.08 1.57 17.41
C SER A 69 0.65 0.17 17.64
N MET A 70 0.34 -0.77 16.75
CA MET A 70 0.88 -2.13 16.79
C MET A 70 2.41 -2.13 16.56
N SER A 71 2.90 -1.35 15.59
CA SER A 71 4.32 -1.20 15.29
C SER A 71 5.11 -0.68 16.50
N ARG A 72 4.54 0.28 17.24
CA ARG A 72 5.11 0.80 18.49
C ARG A 72 5.23 -0.28 19.57
N GLY A 73 4.29 -1.22 19.63
CA GLY A 73 4.35 -2.37 20.54
C GLY A 73 5.49 -3.34 20.22
N VAL A 74 5.93 -3.37 18.96
CA VAL A 74 7.02 -4.24 18.49
C VAL A 74 8.40 -3.58 18.64
N ALA A 75 8.50 -2.28 18.35
CA ALA A 75 9.75 -1.55 18.36
C ALA A 75 9.56 -0.09 18.84
N ALA A 76 10.51 0.39 19.65
CA ALA A 76 10.50 1.78 20.10
C ALA A 76 10.81 2.80 18.99
N ARG A 77 11.21 2.35 17.82
CA ARG A 77 11.55 3.19 16.66
C ARG A 77 10.92 2.67 15.40
N MET A 78 10.52 3.61 14.51
CA MET A 78 10.01 3.28 13.21
C MET A 78 10.56 4.26 12.16
N LEU A 79 10.87 3.74 10.97
CA LEU A 79 11.14 4.54 9.79
C LEU A 79 10.05 4.23 8.75
N VAL A 80 9.24 5.23 8.43
CA VAL A 80 8.11 5.07 7.52
C VAL A 80 8.17 6.07 6.38
N GLY A 81 7.97 5.60 5.16
CA GLY A 81 7.88 6.42 3.95
C GLY A 81 6.42 6.78 3.66
N VAL A 82 6.20 8.04 3.32
CA VAL A 82 4.84 8.56 3.09
C VAL A 82 4.83 9.44 1.85
N ASP A 83 3.93 9.14 0.94
CA ASP A 83 3.66 9.99 -0.22
C ASP A 83 2.85 11.20 0.22
N LEU A 84 3.36 12.41 -0.10
CA LEU A 84 2.80 13.64 0.42
C LEU A 84 1.66 14.18 -0.45
N LYS A 85 0.77 14.95 0.17
CA LYS A 85 -0.16 15.82 -0.54
C LYS A 85 0.62 16.77 -1.43
N LYS A 86 0.26 16.88 -2.68
CA LYS A 86 0.92 17.68 -3.72
C LYS A 86 -0.11 18.09 -4.77
N ASP A 87 0.34 18.80 -5.79
CA ASP A 87 -0.51 19.20 -6.92
C ASP A 87 -1.29 17.99 -7.46
N PRO A 88 -2.64 18.06 -7.51
CA PRO A 88 -3.47 17.02 -8.07
C PRO A 88 -3.09 16.58 -9.48
N ALA A 89 -2.56 17.50 -10.31
CA ALA A 89 -2.09 17.16 -11.66
C ALA A 89 -0.90 16.20 -11.63
N VAL A 90 0.02 16.38 -10.69
CA VAL A 90 1.18 15.47 -10.48
C VAL A 90 0.70 14.11 -10.02
N LEU A 91 -0.26 14.07 -9.09
CA LEU A 91 -0.85 12.82 -8.61
C LEU A 91 -1.61 12.10 -9.75
N HIS A 92 -2.43 12.83 -10.50
CA HIS A 92 -3.20 12.29 -11.61
C HIS A 92 -2.29 11.69 -12.69
N ALA A 93 -1.21 12.41 -13.08
CA ALA A 93 -0.25 11.92 -14.06
C ALA A 93 0.52 10.67 -13.57
N ALA A 94 0.78 10.55 -12.26
CA ALA A 94 1.47 9.40 -11.70
C ALA A 94 0.61 8.13 -11.71
N TYR A 95 -0.71 8.24 -11.47
CA TYR A 95 -1.63 7.11 -11.40
C TYR A 95 -2.36 6.80 -12.72
N ASN A 96 -2.27 7.69 -13.72
CA ASN A 96 -2.72 7.47 -15.11
C ASN A 96 -1.53 7.67 -16.05
N ASP A 97 -0.43 6.98 -15.77
CA ASP A 97 0.83 7.12 -16.46
C ASP A 97 0.73 6.79 -17.95
N ALA A 98 1.38 7.61 -18.80
CA ALA A 98 1.32 7.45 -20.25
C ALA A 98 1.88 6.11 -20.76
N ALA A 99 2.74 5.45 -19.98
CA ALA A 99 3.24 4.10 -20.28
C ALA A 99 2.20 3.01 -20.00
N GLY A 100 1.10 3.34 -19.30
CA GLY A 100 0.01 2.41 -18.99
C GLY A 100 0.35 1.34 -17.95
N VAL A 101 1.43 1.50 -17.20
CA VAL A 101 1.88 0.52 -16.20
C VAL A 101 0.84 0.39 -15.09
N THR A 102 0.35 1.51 -14.57
CA THR A 102 -0.69 1.52 -13.52
C THR A 102 -2.01 0.94 -14.04
N ALA A 103 -2.38 1.26 -15.29
CA ALA A 103 -3.57 0.69 -15.92
C ALA A 103 -3.47 -0.84 -16.05
N ALA A 104 -2.32 -1.35 -16.53
CA ALA A 104 -2.07 -2.78 -16.64
C ALA A 104 -2.12 -3.48 -15.27
N PHE A 105 -1.52 -2.87 -14.25
CA PHE A 105 -1.58 -3.35 -12.86
C PHE A 105 -3.02 -3.46 -12.36
N ASN A 106 -3.83 -2.43 -12.54
CA ASN A 106 -5.22 -2.41 -12.09
C ASN A 106 -6.09 -3.43 -12.84
N LEU A 107 -5.98 -3.48 -14.17
CA LEU A 107 -6.72 -4.44 -15.00
C LEU A 107 -6.32 -5.91 -14.72
N ASN A 108 -5.08 -6.16 -14.28
CA ASN A 108 -4.63 -7.50 -13.89
C ASN A 108 -5.44 -8.10 -12.75
N LEU A 109 -6.11 -7.27 -11.93
CA LEU A 109 -7.03 -7.73 -10.90
C LEU A 109 -8.14 -8.60 -11.51
N LEU A 110 -8.72 -8.20 -12.63
CA LEU A 110 -9.77 -8.96 -13.33
C LEU A 110 -9.22 -10.29 -13.86
N ALA A 111 -8.05 -10.27 -14.47
CA ALA A 111 -7.38 -11.49 -14.95
C ALA A 111 -7.08 -12.46 -13.79
N ARG A 112 -6.69 -11.91 -12.64
CA ARG A 112 -6.44 -12.68 -11.42
C ARG A 112 -7.72 -13.32 -10.88
N ILE A 113 -8.81 -12.56 -10.79
CA ILE A 113 -10.13 -13.06 -10.36
C ILE A 113 -10.61 -14.17 -11.28
N ASN A 114 -10.44 -14.03 -12.60
CA ASN A 114 -10.77 -15.09 -13.56
C ASN A 114 -9.99 -16.37 -13.28
N ARG A 115 -8.67 -16.26 -13.11
CA ARG A 115 -7.79 -17.41 -12.90
C ARG A 115 -8.00 -18.08 -11.55
N GLU A 116 -8.18 -17.33 -10.50
CA GLU A 116 -8.18 -17.84 -9.12
C GLU A 116 -9.59 -18.21 -8.63
N LEU A 117 -10.61 -17.52 -9.13
CA LEU A 117 -11.99 -17.69 -8.69
C LEU A 117 -12.94 -18.17 -9.79
N GLY A 118 -12.44 -18.42 -11.01
CA GLY A 118 -13.23 -18.95 -12.13
C GLY A 118 -14.29 -17.96 -12.64
N ALA A 119 -14.00 -16.66 -12.60
CA ALA A 119 -14.85 -15.65 -13.21
C ALA A 119 -14.63 -15.54 -14.73
N ASP A 120 -15.49 -14.77 -15.40
CA ASP A 120 -15.43 -14.54 -16.84
C ASP A 120 -15.36 -13.04 -17.22
N PHE A 121 -14.63 -12.24 -16.41
CA PHE A 121 -14.35 -10.86 -16.77
C PHE A 121 -13.64 -10.79 -18.12
N ASP A 122 -14.08 -9.90 -19.01
CA ASP A 122 -13.31 -9.47 -20.17
C ASP A 122 -12.62 -8.12 -19.81
N PRO A 123 -11.29 -8.10 -19.57
CA PRO A 123 -10.59 -6.86 -19.22
C PRO A 123 -10.71 -5.77 -20.28
N ARG A 124 -11.01 -6.10 -21.56
CA ARG A 124 -11.18 -5.13 -22.65
C ARG A 124 -12.48 -4.32 -22.52
N ARG A 125 -13.43 -4.77 -21.71
CA ARG A 125 -14.67 -4.08 -21.38
C ARG A 125 -14.53 -3.11 -20.22
N PHE A 126 -13.33 -2.98 -19.68
CA PHE A 126 -13.02 -2.05 -18.60
C PHE A 126 -11.85 -1.16 -18.98
N ARG A 127 -11.85 0.05 -18.46
CA ARG A 127 -10.69 0.94 -18.49
C ARG A 127 -10.29 1.33 -17.08
N HIS A 128 -9.00 1.48 -16.88
CA HIS A 128 -8.46 2.08 -15.67
C HIS A 128 -8.77 3.58 -15.63
N TYR A 129 -9.11 4.07 -14.44
CA TYR A 129 -9.22 5.48 -14.13
C TYR A 129 -8.82 5.72 -12.69
N ALA A 130 -7.93 6.68 -12.46
CA ALA A 130 -7.55 7.13 -11.14
C ALA A 130 -7.76 8.63 -11.00
N PHE A 131 -8.21 9.08 -9.84
CA PHE A 131 -8.38 10.50 -9.55
C PHE A 131 -8.02 10.82 -8.10
N TYR A 132 -7.62 12.05 -7.85
CA TYR A 132 -7.42 12.55 -6.49
C TYR A 132 -8.75 13.02 -5.92
N ASN A 133 -9.14 12.45 -4.79
CA ASN A 133 -10.29 12.89 -4.01
C ASN A 133 -9.81 13.84 -2.90
N PRO A 134 -9.97 15.17 -3.04
CA PRO A 134 -9.45 16.12 -2.08
C PRO A 134 -10.19 16.09 -0.73
N ALA A 135 -11.47 15.72 -0.72
CA ALA A 135 -12.24 15.59 0.52
C ALA A 135 -11.74 14.43 1.39
N ALA A 136 -11.36 13.32 0.76
CA ALA A 136 -10.80 12.16 1.45
C ALA A 136 -9.26 12.21 1.56
N GLY A 137 -8.60 13.12 0.84
CA GLY A 137 -7.13 13.25 0.84
C GLY A 137 -6.39 12.05 0.23
N ARG A 138 -6.97 11.41 -0.78
CA ARG A 138 -6.44 10.17 -1.36
C ARG A 138 -6.60 10.10 -2.88
N ILE A 139 -5.77 9.31 -3.53
CA ILE A 139 -6.05 8.77 -4.86
C ILE A 139 -7.03 7.60 -4.69
N GLU A 140 -7.98 7.52 -5.59
CA GLU A 140 -8.86 6.38 -5.78
C GLU A 140 -8.60 5.77 -7.15
N MET A 141 -8.40 4.45 -7.21
CA MET A 141 -8.28 3.72 -8.47
C MET A 141 -9.57 2.97 -8.75
N HIS A 142 -10.02 3.05 -9.99
CA HIS A 142 -11.26 2.44 -10.45
C HIS A 142 -11.04 1.66 -11.75
N LEU A 143 -11.86 0.64 -11.95
CA LEU A 143 -12.10 0.00 -13.24
C LEU A 143 -13.50 0.41 -13.69
N VAL A 144 -13.58 1.12 -14.81
CA VAL A 144 -14.83 1.68 -15.35
C VAL A 144 -15.33 0.77 -16.47
N ALA A 145 -16.58 0.30 -16.38
CA ALA A 145 -17.21 -0.48 -17.43
C ALA A 145 -17.43 0.40 -18.69
N LEU A 146 -16.98 -0.06 -19.84
CA LEU A 146 -17.06 0.67 -21.12
C LEU A 146 -18.41 0.49 -21.82
N GLU A 147 -19.15 -0.52 -21.43
CA GLU A 147 -20.47 -0.85 -21.96
C GLU A 147 -21.27 -1.66 -20.93
N ALA A 148 -22.59 -1.71 -21.10
CA ALA A 148 -23.44 -2.55 -20.27
C ALA A 148 -23.17 -4.04 -20.56
N HIS A 149 -22.85 -4.81 -19.52
CA HIS A 149 -22.61 -6.25 -19.64
C HIS A 149 -22.78 -6.98 -18.31
N SER A 150 -22.69 -8.30 -18.35
CA SER A 150 -22.73 -9.13 -17.14
C SER A 150 -21.50 -10.00 -17.04
N VAL A 151 -21.06 -10.21 -15.82
CA VAL A 151 -19.94 -11.09 -15.47
C VAL A 151 -20.42 -12.19 -14.53
N ARG A 152 -19.97 -13.38 -14.74
CA ARG A 152 -20.22 -14.54 -13.88
C ARG A 152 -19.03 -14.79 -12.96
N LEU A 153 -19.32 -15.04 -11.69
CA LEU A 153 -18.35 -15.48 -10.69
C LEU A 153 -18.97 -16.64 -9.91
N GLY A 154 -18.52 -17.84 -10.17
CA GLY A 154 -19.13 -19.05 -9.65
C GLY A 154 -20.61 -19.17 -10.08
N ARG A 155 -21.52 -19.25 -9.11
CA ARG A 155 -22.97 -19.26 -9.34
C ARG A 155 -23.62 -17.87 -9.42
N HIS A 156 -22.88 -16.82 -9.16
CA HIS A 156 -23.39 -15.44 -9.13
C HIS A 156 -23.17 -14.76 -10.47
N ARG A 157 -24.10 -13.88 -10.83
CA ARG A 157 -23.98 -12.99 -12.00
C ARG A 157 -24.09 -11.55 -11.51
N PHE A 158 -23.15 -10.73 -11.95
CA PHE A 158 -23.07 -9.31 -11.66
C PHE A 158 -23.29 -8.55 -12.96
N ALA A 159 -24.28 -7.66 -12.99
CA ALA A 159 -24.51 -6.78 -14.12
C ALA A 159 -23.78 -5.45 -13.88
N PHE A 160 -23.14 -4.95 -14.92
CA PHE A 160 -22.52 -3.64 -14.95
C PHE A 160 -23.25 -2.78 -15.97
N ALA A 161 -23.61 -1.56 -15.58
CA ALA A 161 -24.03 -0.53 -16.52
C ALA A 161 -22.79 0.12 -17.17
N GLU A 162 -22.96 0.73 -18.33
CA GLU A 162 -21.90 1.59 -18.90
C GLU A 162 -21.57 2.72 -17.92
N GLY A 163 -20.28 2.96 -17.70
CA GLY A 163 -19.76 3.94 -16.73
C GLY A 163 -19.76 3.48 -15.27
N GLU A 164 -20.34 2.33 -14.95
CA GLU A 164 -20.28 1.78 -13.60
C GLU A 164 -18.83 1.41 -13.22
N THR A 165 -18.47 1.60 -11.95
CA THR A 165 -17.08 1.46 -11.52
C THR A 165 -16.90 0.39 -10.45
N ILE A 166 -15.78 -0.31 -10.53
CA ILE A 166 -15.23 -1.10 -9.43
C ILE A 166 -14.13 -0.26 -8.79
N HIS A 167 -14.30 0.16 -7.54
CA HIS A 167 -13.26 0.82 -6.75
C HIS A 167 -12.25 -0.24 -6.28
N THR A 168 -11.01 -0.14 -6.72
CA THR A 168 -10.01 -1.18 -6.54
C THR A 168 -8.98 -0.87 -5.48
N GLU A 169 -8.58 0.40 -5.33
CA GLU A 169 -7.51 0.79 -4.41
C GLU A 169 -7.67 2.23 -3.93
N ASN A 170 -7.27 2.48 -2.69
CA ASN A 170 -7.03 3.80 -2.13
C ASN A 170 -5.53 4.03 -1.93
N SER A 171 -5.09 5.27 -2.12
CA SER A 171 -3.75 5.70 -1.73
C SER A 171 -3.82 7.07 -1.08
N TYR A 172 -3.89 7.06 0.25
CA TYR A 172 -3.94 8.27 1.07
C TYR A 172 -2.63 9.05 0.99
N LYS A 173 -2.77 10.35 0.92
CA LYS A 173 -1.67 11.32 0.91
C LYS A 173 -1.78 12.17 2.17
N TYR A 174 -0.65 12.44 2.77
CA TYR A 174 -0.59 13.18 4.02
C TYR A 174 0.24 14.45 3.85
N SER A 175 -0.10 15.51 4.53
CA SER A 175 0.88 16.56 4.83
C SER A 175 1.80 16.07 5.96
N PRO A 176 3.00 16.66 6.12
CA PRO A 176 3.89 16.31 7.24
C PRO A 176 3.21 16.46 8.61
N GLY A 177 2.39 17.51 8.77
CA GLY A 177 1.66 17.76 10.01
C GLY A 177 0.58 16.71 10.30
N GLU A 178 -0.22 16.34 9.29
CA GLU A 178 -1.25 15.29 9.43
C GLU A 178 -0.63 13.95 9.85
N PHE A 179 0.46 13.54 9.20
CA PHE A 179 1.09 12.27 9.53
C PHE A 179 1.77 12.29 10.90
N THR A 180 2.40 13.40 11.27
CA THR A 180 2.96 13.59 12.61
C THR A 180 1.86 13.51 13.68
N GLY A 181 0.70 14.13 13.44
CA GLY A 181 -0.45 14.05 14.33
C GLY A 181 -0.97 12.61 14.49
N LEU A 182 -1.09 11.88 13.38
CA LEU A 182 -1.49 10.47 13.38
C LEU A 182 -0.49 9.60 14.17
N ALA A 183 0.80 9.81 13.98
CA ALA A 183 1.85 9.10 14.71
C ALA A 183 1.82 9.43 16.21
N ALA A 184 1.53 10.68 16.59
CA ALA A 184 1.39 11.09 17.98
C ALA A 184 0.18 10.42 18.65
N GLN A 185 -0.95 10.32 17.96
CA GLN A 185 -2.14 9.61 18.44
C GLN A 185 -1.85 8.12 18.65
N ALA A 186 -1.01 7.51 17.80
CA ALA A 186 -0.54 6.14 17.96
C ALA A 186 0.52 5.96 19.07
N GLY A 187 0.90 7.05 19.77
CA GLY A 187 1.77 7.06 20.95
C GLY A 187 3.26 7.28 20.65
N PHE A 188 3.65 7.65 19.44
CA PHE A 188 5.01 8.12 19.16
C PHE A 188 5.18 9.57 19.65
N ARG A 189 6.29 9.85 20.36
CA ARG A 189 6.54 11.15 21.01
C ARG A 189 7.54 12.00 20.26
N GLY A 190 8.44 11.39 19.52
CA GLY A 190 9.45 12.08 18.74
C GLY A 190 9.28 11.79 17.25
N THR A 191 9.35 12.85 16.45
CA THR A 191 9.27 12.73 14.99
C THR A 191 10.38 13.55 14.35
N ARG A 192 11.12 12.91 13.46
CA ARG A 192 12.05 13.57 12.55
C ARG A 192 11.60 13.34 11.12
N VAL A 193 11.56 14.38 10.31
CA VAL A 193 11.06 14.32 8.93
C VAL A 193 12.17 14.69 7.97
N TRP A 194 12.32 13.91 6.92
CA TRP A 194 13.17 14.18 5.77
C TRP A 194 12.31 14.15 4.51
N THR A 195 12.46 15.17 3.66
CA THR A 195 11.74 15.27 2.38
C THR A 195 12.72 15.34 1.22
N ASP A 196 12.27 14.95 0.03
CA ASP A 196 12.97 15.29 -1.20
C ASP A 196 12.93 16.82 -1.44
N ARG A 197 13.74 17.30 -2.40
CA ARG A 197 13.84 18.73 -2.71
C ARG A 197 12.53 19.36 -3.19
N ARG A 198 11.62 18.56 -3.74
CA ARG A 198 10.32 19.01 -4.26
C ARG A 198 9.20 18.85 -3.25
N GLY A 199 9.46 18.25 -2.11
CA GLY A 199 8.44 17.95 -1.10
C GLY A 199 7.38 16.95 -1.56
N LEU A 200 7.75 16.00 -2.42
CA LEU A 200 6.81 15.02 -2.98
C LEU A 200 6.64 13.80 -2.09
N PHE A 201 7.68 13.46 -1.36
CA PHE A 201 7.75 12.28 -0.50
C PHE A 201 8.47 12.60 0.80
N ALA A 202 8.09 11.94 1.88
CA ALA A 202 8.75 12.10 3.17
C ALA A 202 9.12 10.76 3.79
N LEU A 203 10.26 10.75 4.49
CA LEU A 203 10.58 9.71 5.47
C LEU A 203 10.37 10.30 6.87
N PHE A 204 9.66 9.56 7.70
CA PHE A 204 9.42 9.90 9.10
C PHE A 204 10.18 8.91 9.99
N GLY A 205 11.10 9.45 10.78
CA GLY A 205 11.74 8.71 11.86
C GLY A 205 10.95 8.95 13.15
N LEU A 206 10.25 7.92 13.61
CA LEU A 206 9.38 7.96 14.80
C LEU A 206 10.07 7.32 15.98
N THR A 207 9.87 7.87 17.18
CA THR A 207 10.36 7.32 18.45
C THR A 207 9.23 7.27 19.48
N ALA A 208 9.16 6.19 20.26
CA ALA A 208 8.16 6.00 21.32
C ALA A 208 8.44 6.88 22.55
#